data_f6dd5f6bbb3078f0f961b4aba151f455
#
_entry.id   f6dd5f6bbb3078f0f961b4aba151f455
#
_cell.length_a   1.000
_cell.length_b   1.000
_cell.length_c   1.000
_cell.angle_alpha   90.00
_cell.angle_beta   90.00
_cell.angle_gamma   90.00
#
_symmetry.space_group_name_H-M   'P 1'
#
loop_
_entity.id
_entity.type
_entity.pdbx_description
1 polymer ?
#
loop_
_entity_poly.entity_id
_entity_poly.type
_entity_poly.pdbx_seq_one_letter_code
_entity_poly.pdbx_strand_id
1 'polypeptide(L)'
;MNNQPLNCHIQPNTPFGAILTPQHPGQKIGELPVAALRALAQEHHLLVLRGFDSGFSEAEVLTRYAEQWGEIMMWPFGAVLDVKEHPDAKDHIFDSSYVPLHWDGMYKPTIPEFQLFHCVAAPSPDEGGCTTFVDTTRLLANADEALLDQWLSVSITYRIKQVVHYGGEVCSPLVVQHPNGRGLIMRYNEPPTEGKKFLNQHALEYHGVP
;
A
#
# COMPACT_ATOMS: atom_id res chain seq x y z
N MET A 1 -13.72 16.66 18.95
CA MET A 1 -12.82 16.53 17.78
C MET A 1 -13.24 17.57 16.77
N ASN A 2 -12.38 18.53 16.42
CA ASN A 2 -12.71 19.57 15.44
C ASN A 2 -12.88 18.90 14.07
N ASN A 3 -14.12 18.73 13.66
CA ASN A 3 -14.46 18.24 12.33
C ASN A 3 -14.32 19.42 11.34
N GLN A 4 -13.09 19.78 11.02
CA GLN A 4 -12.86 20.76 9.95
C GLN A 4 -13.27 20.11 8.62
N PRO A 5 -14.10 20.79 7.80
CA PRO A 5 -14.49 20.24 6.51
C PRO A 5 -13.27 20.12 5.58
N LEU A 6 -13.24 19.08 4.77
CA LEU A 6 -12.27 18.94 3.68
C LEU A 6 -12.60 19.97 2.58
N ASN A 7 -11.76 20.99 2.45
CA ASN A 7 -11.89 22.00 1.39
C ASN A 7 -11.28 21.47 0.08
N CYS A 8 -11.88 20.44 -0.51
CA CYS A 8 -11.51 19.88 -1.80
C CYS A 8 -12.74 19.25 -2.46
N HIS A 9 -12.65 18.98 -3.74
CA HIS A 9 -13.66 18.16 -4.43
C HIS A 9 -13.34 16.70 -4.20
N ILE A 10 -14.37 15.89 -3.88
CA ILE A 10 -14.25 14.47 -3.64
C ILE A 10 -15.12 13.75 -4.68
N GLN A 11 -14.52 12.87 -5.45
CA GLN A 11 -15.20 12.03 -6.43
C GLN A 11 -14.93 10.57 -6.13
N PRO A 12 -15.97 9.72 -5.97
CA PRO A 12 -15.78 8.28 -5.86
C PRO A 12 -15.02 7.72 -7.06
N ASN A 13 -14.08 6.83 -6.81
CA ASN A 13 -13.38 6.09 -7.84
C ASN A 13 -14.01 4.69 -8.01
N THR A 14 -14.00 4.15 -9.21
CA THR A 14 -14.54 2.83 -9.51
C THR A 14 -13.40 1.87 -9.80
N PRO A 15 -13.40 0.66 -9.21
CA PRO A 15 -14.44 0.04 -8.37
C PRO A 15 -14.42 0.45 -6.89
N PHE A 16 -13.37 1.11 -6.40
CA PHE A 16 -13.25 1.62 -5.03
C PHE A 16 -12.28 2.79 -4.96
N GLY A 17 -12.25 3.46 -3.81
CA GLY A 17 -11.40 4.62 -3.56
C GLY A 17 -12.10 5.95 -3.78
N ALA A 18 -11.38 7.04 -3.57
CA ALA A 18 -11.81 8.38 -3.88
C ALA A 18 -10.68 9.20 -4.51
N ILE A 19 -11.03 10.02 -5.48
CA ILE A 19 -10.14 11.02 -6.10
C ILE A 19 -10.46 12.37 -5.47
N LEU A 20 -9.45 13.01 -4.92
CA LEU A 20 -9.53 14.34 -4.35
C LEU A 20 -8.84 15.33 -5.29
N THR A 21 -9.51 16.44 -5.58
CA THR A 21 -8.94 17.53 -6.39
C THR A 21 -9.09 18.88 -5.67
N PRO A 22 -8.15 19.82 -5.89
CA PRO A 22 -8.18 21.12 -5.20
C PRO A 22 -9.39 21.96 -5.62
N GLN A 23 -9.83 22.84 -4.72
CA GLN A 23 -10.87 23.84 -5.04
C GLN A 23 -10.32 25.02 -5.84
N HIS A 24 -9.02 25.29 -5.74
CA HIS A 24 -8.37 26.39 -6.46
C HIS A 24 -6.93 25.99 -6.84
N PRO A 25 -6.38 26.59 -7.91
CA PRO A 25 -4.99 26.37 -8.30
C PRO A 25 -4.01 26.68 -7.16
N GLY A 26 -2.98 25.84 -7.01
CA GLY A 26 -1.94 26.01 -6.00
C GLY A 26 -2.34 25.64 -4.56
N GLN A 27 -3.54 25.09 -4.36
CA GLN A 27 -3.93 24.55 -3.05
C GLN A 27 -2.97 23.43 -2.63
N LYS A 28 -2.47 23.52 -1.40
CA LYS A 28 -1.49 22.56 -0.89
C LYS A 28 -2.15 21.38 -0.20
N ILE A 29 -1.54 20.20 -0.32
CA ILE A 29 -1.98 19.00 0.42
C ILE A 29 -1.96 19.27 1.93
N GLY A 30 -0.95 19.96 2.44
CA GLY A 30 -0.82 20.29 3.85
C GLY A 30 -1.93 21.21 4.42
N GLU A 31 -2.77 21.81 3.57
CA GLU A 31 -3.95 22.58 4.01
C GLU A 31 -5.15 21.67 4.35
N LEU A 32 -5.11 20.40 3.91
CA LEU A 32 -6.19 19.45 4.18
C LEU A 32 -6.05 18.87 5.59
N PRO A 33 -7.12 18.88 6.41
CA PRO A 33 -7.08 18.29 7.75
C PRO A 33 -6.80 16.79 7.70
N VAL A 34 -5.66 16.33 8.22
CA VAL A 34 -5.26 14.91 8.20
C VAL A 34 -6.29 14.02 8.88
N ALA A 35 -6.92 14.48 9.97
CA ALA A 35 -7.96 13.70 10.63
C ALA A 35 -9.16 13.38 9.71
N ALA A 36 -9.55 14.34 8.85
CA ALA A 36 -10.61 14.13 7.88
C ALA A 36 -10.15 13.23 6.71
N LEU A 37 -8.91 13.37 6.25
CA LEU A 37 -8.33 12.47 5.26
C LEU A 37 -8.23 11.04 5.79
N ARG A 38 -7.83 10.84 7.05
CA ARG A 38 -7.80 9.50 7.69
C ARG A 38 -9.19 8.87 7.74
N ALA A 39 -10.22 9.62 8.14
CA ALA A 39 -11.59 9.12 8.14
C ALA A 39 -12.05 8.72 6.73
N LEU A 40 -11.74 9.54 5.74
CA LEU A 40 -12.07 9.28 4.33
C LEU A 40 -11.30 8.04 3.79
N ALA A 41 -10.02 7.90 4.16
CA ALA A 41 -9.22 6.74 3.79
C ALA A 41 -9.76 5.43 4.40
N GLN A 42 -10.27 5.49 5.64
CA GLN A 42 -10.93 4.36 6.29
C GLN A 42 -12.28 3.99 5.66
N GLU A 43 -12.94 4.93 4.99
CA GLU A 43 -14.21 4.71 4.28
C GLU A 43 -13.96 4.16 2.86
N HIS A 44 -13.01 4.76 2.15
CA HIS A 44 -12.78 4.47 0.74
C HIS A 44 -11.61 3.52 0.47
N HIS A 45 -10.77 3.23 1.46
CA HIS A 45 -9.57 2.37 1.42
C HIS A 45 -8.43 2.87 0.53
N LEU A 46 -8.70 3.75 -0.43
CA LEU A 46 -7.72 4.39 -1.29
C LEU A 46 -8.09 5.84 -1.54
N LEU A 47 -7.15 6.75 -1.31
CA LEU A 47 -7.28 8.15 -1.69
C LEU A 47 -6.24 8.51 -2.74
N VAL A 48 -6.67 9.16 -3.81
CA VAL A 48 -5.80 9.68 -4.87
C VAL A 48 -5.92 11.20 -4.90
N LEU A 49 -4.91 11.90 -4.44
CA LEU A 49 -4.86 13.37 -4.41
C LEU A 49 -4.24 13.86 -5.71
N ARG A 50 -5.02 14.48 -6.58
CA ARG A 50 -4.58 14.95 -7.91
C ARG A 50 -4.67 16.45 -8.04
N GLY A 51 -3.63 17.08 -8.62
CA GLY A 51 -3.63 18.49 -8.95
C GLY A 51 -3.37 19.43 -7.78
N PHE A 52 -3.07 18.91 -6.61
CA PHE A 52 -2.59 19.71 -5.48
C PHE A 52 -1.11 20.06 -5.65
N ASP A 53 -0.70 21.19 -5.08
CA ASP A 53 0.69 21.46 -4.76
C ASP A 53 1.07 20.57 -3.56
N SER A 54 1.92 19.57 -3.77
CA SER A 54 2.34 18.68 -2.70
C SER A 54 3.23 19.40 -1.68
N GLY A 55 4.08 20.31 -2.15
CA GLY A 55 5.10 20.96 -1.34
C GLY A 55 6.19 20.01 -0.83
N PHE A 56 6.18 18.73 -1.26
CA PHE A 56 7.10 17.69 -0.78
C PHE A 56 8.37 17.66 -1.63
N SER A 57 9.13 18.78 -1.61
CA SER A 57 10.40 18.88 -2.34
C SER A 57 11.53 18.07 -1.72
N GLU A 58 11.45 17.83 -0.41
CA GLU A 58 12.48 17.17 0.40
C GLU A 58 11.85 16.04 1.24
N ALA A 59 12.62 14.98 1.49
CA ALA A 59 12.18 13.85 2.29
C ALA A 59 11.73 14.27 3.71
N GLU A 60 12.40 15.25 4.31
CA GLU A 60 12.05 15.78 5.64
C GLU A 60 10.69 16.46 5.66
N VAL A 61 10.29 17.11 4.56
CA VAL A 61 8.96 17.77 4.46
C VAL A 61 7.87 16.71 4.38
N LEU A 62 8.08 15.68 3.57
CA LEU A 62 7.17 14.54 3.49
C LEU A 62 7.09 13.80 4.82
N THR A 63 8.21 13.60 5.51
CA THR A 63 8.26 12.97 6.83
C THR A 63 7.42 13.72 7.84
N ARG A 64 7.60 15.04 7.97
CA ARG A 64 6.79 15.89 8.88
C ARG A 64 5.30 15.86 8.56
N TYR A 65 4.96 15.75 7.29
CA TYR A 65 3.54 15.57 6.90
C TYR A 65 3.04 14.18 7.30
N ALA A 66 3.84 13.14 7.07
CA ALA A 66 3.48 11.76 7.41
C ALA A 66 3.32 11.53 8.92
N GLU A 67 4.10 12.23 9.77
CA GLU A 67 3.97 12.20 11.24
C GLU A 67 2.56 12.63 11.73
N GLN A 68 1.85 13.44 10.96
CA GLN A 68 0.47 13.81 11.29
C GLN A 68 -0.52 12.66 11.09
N TRP A 69 -0.16 11.64 10.32
CA TRP A 69 -0.96 10.44 10.08
C TRP A 69 -0.81 9.42 11.19
N GLY A 70 0.27 9.44 11.94
CA GLY A 70 0.58 8.56 13.04
C GLY A 70 2.07 8.37 13.23
N GLU A 71 2.44 7.41 14.09
CA GLU A 71 3.83 7.02 14.26
C GLU A 71 4.37 6.39 12.98
N ILE A 72 5.51 6.90 12.50
CA ILE A 72 6.14 6.39 11.28
C ILE A 72 6.86 5.08 11.57
N MET A 73 6.59 4.05 10.80
CA MET A 73 7.40 2.84 10.79
C MET A 73 8.77 3.15 10.20
N MET A 74 9.78 3.18 11.06
CA MET A 74 11.15 3.43 10.64
C MET A 74 11.80 2.19 10.02
N TRP A 75 12.48 2.40 8.92
CA TRP A 75 13.27 1.41 8.21
C TRP A 75 14.77 1.76 8.31
N PRO A 76 15.69 0.84 7.99
CA PRO A 76 17.12 1.16 7.96
C PRO A 76 17.51 2.31 7.01
N PHE A 77 16.70 2.56 5.97
CA PHE A 77 16.87 3.71 5.07
C PHE A 77 16.20 4.99 5.57
N GLY A 78 15.47 4.96 6.69
CA GLY A 78 14.72 6.09 7.25
C GLY A 78 13.21 5.99 7.07
N ALA A 79 12.54 7.14 7.12
CA ALA A 79 11.08 7.27 7.01
C ALA A 79 10.59 7.26 5.55
N VAL A 80 11.41 7.69 4.61
CA VAL A 80 11.07 7.84 3.19
C VAL A 80 12.01 6.99 2.35
N LEU A 81 11.44 6.21 1.44
CA LEU A 81 12.17 5.49 0.41
C LEU A 81 11.97 6.21 -0.92
N ASP A 82 13.07 6.64 -1.52
CA ASP A 82 13.07 7.16 -2.89
C ASP A 82 13.12 5.98 -3.87
N VAL A 83 11.96 5.68 -4.48
CA VAL A 83 11.83 4.59 -5.45
C VAL A 83 12.16 5.12 -6.83
N LYS A 84 13.33 4.74 -7.33
CA LYS A 84 13.85 5.16 -8.62
C LYS A 84 14.56 4.00 -9.29
N GLU A 85 14.37 3.85 -10.61
CA GLU A 85 15.06 2.82 -11.38
C GLU A 85 16.58 2.99 -11.32
N HIS A 86 17.28 1.88 -11.13
CA HIS A 86 18.74 1.80 -11.16
C HIS A 86 19.20 0.76 -12.19
N PRO A 87 20.15 1.09 -13.07
CA PRO A 87 20.63 0.16 -14.12
C PRO A 87 21.17 -1.16 -13.58
N ASP A 88 21.74 -1.13 -12.36
CA ASP A 88 22.32 -2.29 -11.69
C ASP A 88 21.49 -2.72 -10.48
N ALA A 89 20.16 -2.60 -10.56
CA ALA A 89 19.27 -2.95 -9.48
C ALA A 89 19.51 -4.39 -8.99
N LYS A 90 19.58 -4.55 -7.68
CA LYS A 90 19.69 -5.86 -7.01
C LYS A 90 18.41 -6.21 -6.25
N ASP A 91 17.46 -5.30 -6.25
CA ASP A 91 16.17 -5.41 -5.60
C ASP A 91 15.08 -4.95 -6.57
N HIS A 92 13.92 -5.62 -6.53
CA HIS A 92 12.77 -5.29 -7.37
C HIS A 92 12.24 -3.87 -7.16
N ILE A 93 12.49 -3.27 -5.99
CA ILE A 93 12.07 -1.90 -5.66
C ILE A 93 12.71 -0.87 -6.62
N PHE A 94 13.89 -1.21 -7.17
CA PHE A 94 14.67 -0.34 -8.06
C PHE A 94 14.77 -0.87 -9.49
N ASP A 95 14.00 -1.89 -9.82
CA ASP A 95 13.96 -2.51 -11.13
C ASP A 95 12.64 -2.23 -11.85
N SER A 96 12.66 -2.14 -13.17
CA SER A 96 11.46 -1.90 -13.99
C SER A 96 10.64 -3.17 -14.29
N SER A 97 10.98 -4.30 -13.66
CA SER A 97 10.24 -5.55 -13.83
C SER A 97 8.87 -5.51 -13.19
N TYR A 98 8.02 -6.46 -13.61
CA TYR A 98 6.70 -6.64 -13.01
C TYR A 98 6.80 -6.96 -11.52
N VAL A 99 6.04 -6.25 -10.71
CA VAL A 99 5.89 -6.50 -9.27
C VAL A 99 4.56 -7.21 -9.05
N PRO A 100 4.55 -8.47 -8.54
CA PRO A 100 3.32 -9.21 -8.27
C PRO A 100 2.44 -8.51 -7.24
N LEU A 101 1.13 -8.81 -7.24
CA LEU A 101 0.25 -8.37 -6.16
C LEU A 101 0.75 -8.89 -4.81
N HIS A 102 0.92 -8.01 -3.87
CA HIS A 102 1.41 -8.32 -2.53
C HIS A 102 0.82 -7.36 -1.50
N TRP A 103 1.02 -7.66 -0.24
CA TRP A 103 0.77 -6.76 0.87
C TRP A 103 2.09 -6.37 1.51
N ASP A 104 2.18 -5.14 2.02
CA ASP A 104 3.38 -4.62 2.64
C ASP A 104 3.46 -4.92 4.15
N GLY A 105 4.69 -5.03 4.66
CA GLY A 105 4.94 -5.21 6.08
C GLY A 105 4.98 -6.66 6.56
N MET A 106 5.00 -7.65 5.67
CA MET A 106 4.93 -9.08 6.03
C MET A 106 6.02 -9.56 7.00
N TYR A 107 7.18 -8.93 7.00
CA TYR A 107 8.28 -9.26 7.91
C TYR A 107 8.36 -8.34 9.14
N LYS A 108 7.34 -7.53 9.37
CA LYS A 108 7.29 -6.60 10.50
C LYS A 108 6.33 -7.09 11.58
N PRO A 109 6.65 -6.87 12.86
CA PRO A 109 5.76 -7.25 13.96
C PRO A 109 4.48 -6.41 13.99
N THR A 110 4.56 -5.17 13.51
CA THR A 110 3.42 -4.26 13.38
C THR A 110 3.27 -3.83 11.92
N ILE A 111 2.07 -3.92 11.39
CA ILE A 111 1.75 -3.51 10.04
C ILE A 111 1.22 -2.08 10.07
N PRO A 112 1.72 -1.18 9.22
CA PRO A 112 1.25 0.21 9.20
C PRO A 112 -0.21 0.28 8.79
N GLU A 113 -0.96 1.19 9.43
CA GLU A 113 -2.37 1.46 9.08
C GLU A 113 -2.49 2.19 7.74
N PHE A 114 -1.54 3.07 7.42
CA PHE A 114 -1.51 3.86 6.20
C PHE A 114 -0.16 3.74 5.50
N GLN A 115 -0.21 3.80 4.18
CA GLN A 115 0.97 3.94 3.33
C GLN A 115 0.78 5.18 2.46
N LEU A 116 1.80 6.04 2.43
CA LEU A 116 1.81 7.27 1.65
C LEU A 116 2.75 7.13 0.46
N PHE A 117 2.24 7.35 -0.74
CA PHE A 117 3.03 7.45 -1.96
C PHE A 117 3.00 8.89 -2.48
N HIS A 118 4.16 9.44 -2.79
CA HIS A 118 4.29 10.71 -3.50
C HIS A 118 4.90 10.46 -4.88
N CYS A 119 4.10 10.65 -5.92
CA CYS A 119 4.56 10.52 -7.30
C CYS A 119 5.33 11.78 -7.70
N VAL A 120 6.65 11.67 -7.82
CA VAL A 120 7.53 12.77 -8.25
C VAL A 120 7.53 12.91 -9.77
N ALA A 121 7.57 11.79 -10.48
CA ALA A 121 7.50 11.72 -11.94
C ALA A 121 6.70 10.49 -12.35
N ALA A 122 5.83 10.65 -13.31
CA ALA A 122 5.09 9.55 -13.90
C ALA A 122 5.56 9.33 -15.34
N PRO A 123 5.68 8.07 -15.80
CA PRO A 123 5.87 7.79 -17.22
C PRO A 123 4.63 8.21 -18.02
N SER A 124 4.74 8.26 -19.34
CA SER A 124 3.57 8.45 -20.18
C SER A 124 2.61 7.25 -20.05
N PRO A 125 1.30 7.44 -20.29
CA PRO A 125 0.32 6.36 -20.12
C PRO A 125 0.63 5.08 -20.91
N ASP A 126 1.38 5.20 -22.01
CA ASP A 126 1.72 4.09 -22.90
C ASP A 126 3.00 3.34 -22.46
N GLU A 127 3.74 3.86 -21.48
CA GLU A 127 5.01 3.29 -21.01
C GLU A 127 4.83 2.35 -19.80
N GLY A 128 3.62 2.20 -19.29
CA GLY A 128 3.34 1.37 -18.12
C GLY A 128 3.55 2.12 -16.79
N GLY A 129 4.05 1.41 -15.76
CA GLY A 129 4.32 2.01 -14.44
C GLY A 129 3.07 2.29 -13.60
N CYS A 130 1.93 1.70 -13.93
CA CYS A 130 0.72 1.82 -13.12
C CYS A 130 0.83 1.03 -11.83
N THR A 131 0.45 1.64 -10.71
CA THR A 131 0.24 0.93 -9.45
C THR A 131 -1.21 0.43 -9.39
N THR A 132 -1.37 -0.87 -9.19
CA THR A 132 -2.68 -1.54 -9.07
C THR A 132 -2.97 -1.85 -7.62
N PHE A 133 -4.22 -1.65 -7.20
CA PHE A 133 -4.69 -1.93 -5.85
C PHE A 133 -5.87 -2.88 -5.87
N VAL A 134 -5.98 -3.73 -4.84
CA VAL A 134 -7.11 -4.62 -4.61
C VAL A 134 -7.71 -4.31 -3.24
N ASP A 135 -9.01 -4.05 -3.20
CA ASP A 135 -9.76 -3.93 -1.95
C ASP A 135 -10.13 -5.33 -1.43
N THR A 136 -9.29 -5.85 -0.54
CA THR A 136 -9.49 -7.20 0.02
C THR A 136 -10.67 -7.27 0.98
N THR A 137 -11.06 -6.18 1.61
CA THR A 137 -12.25 -6.13 2.47
C THR A 137 -13.52 -6.39 1.65
N ARG A 138 -13.63 -5.72 0.49
CA ARG A 138 -14.75 -5.94 -0.44
C ARG A 138 -14.71 -7.33 -1.09
N LEU A 139 -13.51 -7.82 -1.41
CA LEU A 139 -13.34 -9.17 -1.94
C LEU A 139 -13.90 -10.20 -0.96
N LEU A 140 -13.50 -10.14 0.31
CA LEU A 140 -13.94 -11.07 1.35
C LEU A 140 -15.43 -10.93 1.68
N ALA A 141 -15.96 -9.70 1.68
CA ALA A 141 -17.40 -9.45 1.91
C ALA A 141 -18.31 -10.00 0.80
N ASN A 142 -17.78 -10.22 -0.41
CA ASN A 142 -18.52 -10.78 -1.54
C ASN A 142 -18.19 -12.26 -1.82
N ALA A 143 -17.31 -12.88 -1.04
CA ALA A 143 -17.02 -14.30 -1.12
C ALA A 143 -18.23 -15.12 -0.62
N ASP A 144 -18.52 -16.25 -1.25
CA ASP A 144 -19.44 -17.21 -0.68
C ASP A 144 -18.83 -17.88 0.58
N GLU A 145 -19.70 -18.45 1.42
CA GLU A 145 -19.31 -19.03 2.70
C GLU A 145 -18.26 -20.15 2.55
N ALA A 146 -18.42 -21.03 1.56
CA ALA A 146 -17.50 -22.14 1.35
C ALA A 146 -16.11 -21.66 0.93
N LEU A 147 -16.04 -20.64 0.08
CA LEU A 147 -14.79 -20.02 -0.35
C LEU A 147 -14.11 -19.25 0.80
N LEU A 148 -14.91 -18.54 1.60
CA LEU A 148 -14.39 -17.83 2.78
C LEU A 148 -13.83 -18.81 3.82
N ASP A 149 -14.52 -19.90 4.11
CA ASP A 149 -14.06 -20.94 5.03
C ASP A 149 -12.75 -21.58 4.53
N GLN A 150 -12.64 -21.83 3.23
CA GLN A 150 -11.41 -22.30 2.62
C GLN A 150 -10.26 -21.30 2.84
N TRP A 151 -10.47 -20.03 2.55
CA TRP A 151 -9.43 -18.99 2.73
C TRP A 151 -9.04 -18.78 4.20
N LEU A 152 -9.97 -18.90 5.13
CA LEU A 152 -9.72 -18.83 6.56
C LEU A 152 -8.83 -19.98 7.07
N SER A 153 -8.82 -21.13 6.38
CA SER A 153 -7.97 -22.27 6.70
C SER A 153 -6.55 -22.16 6.17
N VAL A 154 -6.29 -21.22 5.24
CA VAL A 154 -5.00 -21.08 4.57
C VAL A 154 -4.06 -20.18 5.37
N SER A 155 -2.80 -20.60 5.44
CA SER A 155 -1.69 -19.72 5.84
C SER A 155 -0.56 -19.79 4.81
N ILE A 156 0.25 -18.75 4.77
CA ILE A 156 1.34 -18.61 3.82
C ILE A 156 2.63 -18.40 4.60
N THR A 157 3.63 -19.24 4.33
CA THR A 157 5.00 -19.01 4.78
C THR A 157 5.77 -18.28 3.69
N TYR A 158 6.32 -17.13 4.06
CA TYR A 158 7.15 -16.28 3.22
C TYR A 158 8.61 -16.51 3.62
N ARG A 159 9.48 -16.76 2.65
CA ARG A 159 10.92 -16.90 2.87
C ARG A 159 11.68 -16.10 1.84
N ILE A 160 12.61 -15.28 2.30
CA ILE A 160 13.58 -14.60 1.46
C ILE A 160 14.89 -14.42 2.22
N LYS A 161 16.00 -14.39 1.49
CA LYS A 161 17.28 -14.04 2.10
C LYS A 161 17.17 -12.67 2.75
N GLN A 162 17.59 -12.56 4.00
CA GLN A 162 17.60 -11.29 4.71
C GLN A 162 18.45 -10.26 3.98
N VAL A 163 17.87 -9.14 3.66
CA VAL A 163 18.54 -7.93 3.18
C VAL A 163 18.45 -6.83 4.24
N VAL A 164 18.99 -5.65 3.97
CA VAL A 164 19.14 -4.58 4.99
C VAL A 164 17.81 -4.20 5.65
N HIS A 165 16.70 -4.23 4.92
CA HIS A 165 15.43 -3.68 5.39
C HIS A 165 14.30 -4.70 5.52
N TYR A 166 14.43 -5.92 4.96
CA TYR A 166 13.43 -6.98 5.11
C TYR A 166 14.05 -8.38 4.92
N GLY A 167 13.27 -9.41 5.17
CA GLY A 167 13.64 -10.79 4.91
C GLY A 167 13.57 -11.70 6.12
N GLY A 168 14.05 -12.93 5.93
CA GLY A 168 13.93 -14.02 6.89
C GLY A 168 12.77 -14.94 6.55
N GLU A 169 12.12 -15.49 7.57
CA GLU A 169 10.96 -16.37 7.44
C GLU A 169 9.83 -15.87 8.33
N VAL A 170 8.61 -15.87 7.78
CA VAL A 170 7.40 -15.56 8.53
C VAL A 170 6.23 -16.36 7.98
N CYS A 171 5.37 -16.87 8.87
CA CYS A 171 4.11 -17.48 8.51
C CYS A 171 2.97 -16.57 8.95
N SER A 172 2.03 -16.30 8.04
CA SER A 172 0.86 -15.47 8.29
C SER A 172 -0.40 -16.15 7.78
N PRO A 173 -1.52 -16.13 8.54
CA PRO A 173 -2.81 -16.50 7.99
C PRO A 173 -3.14 -15.66 6.75
N LEU A 174 -3.76 -16.28 5.74
CA LEU A 174 -4.21 -15.59 4.53
C LEU A 174 -5.27 -14.53 4.86
N VAL A 175 -6.21 -14.86 5.73
CA VAL A 175 -7.28 -13.97 6.15
C VAL A 175 -7.13 -13.66 7.64
N VAL A 176 -7.15 -12.38 7.98
CA VAL A 176 -7.01 -11.92 9.36
C VAL A 176 -8.05 -10.85 9.67
N GLN A 177 -8.33 -10.66 10.97
CA GLN A 177 -9.13 -9.54 11.43
C GLN A 177 -8.38 -8.23 11.16
N HIS A 178 -9.08 -7.25 10.60
CA HIS A 178 -8.53 -5.90 10.43
C HIS A 178 -8.15 -5.30 11.80
N PRO A 179 -6.98 -4.69 11.97
CA PRO A 179 -6.52 -4.18 13.27
C PRO A 179 -7.49 -3.20 13.96
N ASN A 180 -8.27 -2.45 13.18
CA ASN A 180 -9.28 -1.52 13.69
C ASN A 180 -10.65 -2.18 13.97
N GLY A 181 -10.77 -3.50 13.87
CA GLY A 181 -12.01 -4.26 14.12
C GLY A 181 -13.08 -4.15 13.02
N ARG A 182 -12.78 -3.57 11.87
CA ARG A 182 -13.74 -3.30 10.79
C ARG A 182 -13.89 -4.45 9.78
N GLY A 183 -13.79 -5.69 10.21
CA GLY A 183 -13.97 -6.86 9.37
C GLY A 183 -12.67 -7.57 9.01
N LEU A 184 -12.70 -8.37 7.96
CA LEU A 184 -11.59 -9.20 7.53
C LEU A 184 -10.79 -8.52 6.43
N ILE A 185 -9.48 -8.82 6.39
CA ILE A 185 -8.57 -8.44 5.31
C ILE A 185 -7.78 -9.66 4.85
N MET A 186 -7.35 -9.65 3.60
CA MET A 186 -6.57 -10.72 3.02
C MET A 186 -5.09 -10.29 2.89
N ARG A 187 -4.19 -11.14 3.37
CA ARG A 187 -2.74 -10.99 3.29
C ARG A 187 -2.21 -11.95 2.23
N TYR A 188 -2.35 -11.55 0.97
CA TYR A 188 -2.03 -12.39 -0.17
C TYR A 188 -0.80 -11.87 -0.91
N ASN A 189 0.05 -12.80 -1.34
CA ASN A 189 1.07 -12.54 -2.34
C ASN A 189 0.78 -13.43 -3.55
N GLU A 190 0.80 -12.80 -4.72
CA GLU A 190 0.69 -13.54 -5.98
C GLU A 190 1.88 -14.50 -6.12
N PRO A 191 1.62 -15.80 -6.40
CA PRO A 191 2.70 -16.73 -6.62
C PRO A 191 3.53 -16.37 -7.85
N PRO A 192 4.78 -16.81 -7.91
CA PRO A 192 5.64 -16.58 -9.05
C PRO A 192 5.01 -17.04 -10.36
N THR A 193 4.97 -16.17 -11.35
CA THR A 193 4.50 -16.50 -12.69
C THR A 193 5.66 -17.09 -13.50
N GLU A 194 5.44 -18.26 -14.10
CA GLU A 194 6.43 -18.91 -14.97
C GLU A 194 6.85 -17.95 -16.10
N GLY A 195 8.17 -17.85 -16.33
CA GLY A 195 8.76 -16.97 -17.34
C GLY A 195 8.89 -15.49 -16.95
N LYS A 196 8.31 -15.05 -15.83
CA LYS A 196 8.56 -13.71 -15.28
C LYS A 196 9.65 -13.79 -14.22
N LYS A 197 10.76 -13.11 -14.45
CA LYS A 197 11.80 -12.93 -13.44
C LYS A 197 11.48 -11.72 -12.59
N PHE A 198 11.69 -11.89 -11.31
CA PHE A 198 11.47 -10.88 -10.29
C PHE A 198 12.67 -10.89 -9.34
N LEU A 199 13.32 -9.75 -9.18
CA LEU A 199 14.49 -9.64 -8.30
C LEU A 199 14.06 -9.82 -6.84
N ASN A 200 14.84 -10.56 -6.06
CA ASN A 200 14.53 -10.86 -4.66
C ASN A 200 13.14 -11.47 -4.46
N GLN A 201 12.81 -12.44 -5.32
CA GLN A 201 11.54 -13.13 -5.22
C GLN A 201 11.43 -13.93 -3.92
N HIS A 202 10.28 -13.82 -3.26
CA HIS A 202 9.96 -14.59 -2.07
C HIS A 202 9.63 -16.04 -2.47
N ALA A 203 10.16 -17.00 -1.73
CA ALA A 203 9.64 -18.35 -1.75
C ALA A 203 8.35 -18.38 -0.92
N LEU A 204 7.26 -18.85 -1.52
CA LEU A 204 5.94 -18.92 -0.91
C LEU A 204 5.58 -20.39 -0.71
N GLU A 205 5.14 -20.75 0.50
CA GLU A 205 4.61 -22.05 0.82
C GLU A 205 3.22 -21.89 1.40
N TYR A 206 2.22 -22.45 0.71
CA TYR A 206 0.83 -22.38 1.09
C TYR A 206 0.45 -23.61 1.91
N HIS A 207 -0.18 -23.40 3.07
CA HIS A 207 -0.66 -24.45 3.97
C HIS A 207 -2.18 -24.41 4.04
N GLY A 208 -2.83 -25.56 4.11
CA GLY A 208 -4.29 -25.69 4.17
C GLY A 208 -4.98 -25.51 2.80
N VAL A 209 -4.22 -25.53 1.71
CA VAL A 209 -4.79 -25.55 0.35
C VAL A 209 -5.14 -26.99 0.01
N PRO A 210 -6.35 -27.29 -0.53
CA PRO A 210 -6.78 -28.61 -0.93
C PRO A 210 -6.00 -29.17 -2.11
#